data_9286802164e489092de4a38d6ef90a6b
#
_entry.id   9286802164e489092de4a38d6ef90a6b
#
_cell.length_a   1.000
_cell.length_b   1.000
_cell.length_c   1.000
_cell.angle_alpha   90.00
_cell.angle_beta   90.00
_cell.angle_gamma   90.00
#
_symmetry.space_group_name_H-M   'P 1'
#
loop_
_entity.id
_entity.type
_entity.pdbx_description
1 polymer ?
#
loop_
_entity_poly.entity_id
_entity_poly.type
_entity_poly.pdbx_seq_one_letter_code
_entity_poly.pdbx_strand_id
1 'polypeptide(L)'
;MVEAINLKQVSERKFTGIDQPKLEWAKNWLKNTKKSYVNGKWIEASSSSIFESINPANGEKIGSFYGAGKDEVDKAVAAARSAFDQGPWSKMTRKKRAKIMHEISSLISKHQAELATLETLDNGKLYTESYNDDVQEASDIFAYYAGWTDKYYGENNPVEGDFLSITTRDPIGVCGQIVPFNYPIDMAAWKLAPALAMGNTVVLKPADKTSFSAIRLFEIIDEANILPPGVINLVLGDGSTGSYISRHMGIDKVTFTGSTQIGRQLVRDSADSNLKPVSLELGGKSANILFDDAPNLDEAIDRSFYGLFTHKGEKCSAPTRLFVHRNIYDKAVNRLGELADSYKLGDPFDPETNQGAQVSEEHMERILNYIESGKQQGARVVAGGKRDTDGDNINGYFVRPTIFAEVNNSMKIAQEEIFGPVLCVIPFDTENEVIKMANDSIYGLGAGLWTNDVSRANRVAKKLEAGMVFVNKYGCYDFASPFGGWKQSGWGKEFAVHSLQSYTKQKAIWFAY
;
A
#
# COMPACT_ATOMS: atom_id res chain seq x y z
N MET A 1 21.19 -13.94 14.68
CA MET A 1 21.68 -15.11 13.89
C MET A 1 20.50 -15.65 13.12
N VAL A 2 20.56 -15.65 11.79
CA VAL A 2 19.48 -16.15 10.91
C VAL A 2 19.58 -17.69 10.85
N GLU A 3 19.47 -18.37 11.99
CA GLU A 3 19.58 -19.84 12.03
C GLU A 3 18.24 -20.59 11.92
N ALA A 4 17.10 -19.90 12.09
CA ALA A 4 15.81 -20.55 12.14
C ALA A 4 15.07 -20.66 10.79
N ILE A 5 15.50 -19.99 9.73
CA ILE A 5 15.03 -20.37 8.40
C ILE A 5 15.84 -21.59 7.99
N ASN A 6 15.20 -22.74 7.88
CA ASN A 6 15.86 -23.94 7.39
C ASN A 6 16.15 -23.78 5.90
N LEU A 7 17.23 -23.05 5.59
CA LEU A 7 17.66 -22.70 4.23
C LEU A 7 17.75 -23.93 3.32
N LYS A 8 18.07 -25.10 3.89
CA LYS A 8 18.15 -26.34 3.14
C LYS A 8 16.76 -26.83 2.70
N GLN A 9 15.76 -26.71 3.57
CA GLN A 9 14.37 -27.05 3.21
C GLN A 9 13.81 -26.12 2.14
N VAL A 10 14.05 -24.81 2.23
CA VAL A 10 13.57 -23.85 1.22
C VAL A 10 14.25 -24.04 -0.13
N SER A 11 15.56 -24.38 -0.15
CA SER A 11 16.29 -24.63 -1.41
C SER A 11 15.81 -25.88 -2.16
N GLU A 12 15.15 -26.81 -1.48
CA GLU A 12 14.57 -28.03 -2.05
C GLU A 12 13.14 -27.82 -2.59
N ARG A 13 12.47 -26.73 -2.20
CA ARG A 13 11.12 -26.38 -2.67
C ARG A 13 11.18 -25.83 -4.08
N LYS A 14 10.22 -26.24 -4.91
CA LYS A 14 10.13 -25.77 -6.30
C LYS A 14 8.99 -24.77 -6.44
N PHE A 15 9.35 -23.53 -6.68
CA PHE A 15 8.40 -22.51 -7.11
C PHE A 15 8.16 -22.65 -8.62
N THR A 16 6.91 -22.93 -9.01
CA THR A 16 6.58 -23.14 -10.42
C THR A 16 6.36 -21.80 -11.11
N GLY A 17 7.13 -21.52 -12.16
CA GLY A 17 6.97 -20.33 -12.99
C GLY A 17 7.57 -19.04 -12.44
N ILE A 18 8.27 -19.09 -11.28
CA ILE A 18 8.95 -17.95 -10.69
C ILE A 18 10.35 -18.34 -10.21
N ASP A 19 11.23 -17.34 -10.02
CA ASP A 19 12.58 -17.55 -9.54
C ASP A 19 12.58 -18.01 -8.08
N GLN A 20 13.62 -18.77 -7.71
CA GLN A 20 13.83 -19.21 -6.33
C GLN A 20 14.18 -18.03 -5.41
N PRO A 21 13.72 -18.03 -4.13
CA PRO A 21 14.12 -17.04 -3.14
C PRO A 21 15.64 -16.95 -2.97
N LYS A 22 16.15 -15.74 -2.82
CA LYS A 22 17.60 -15.45 -2.68
C LYS A 22 18.03 -15.41 -1.21
N LEU A 23 17.67 -16.42 -0.40
CA LEU A 23 17.84 -16.41 1.06
C LEU A 23 19.30 -16.31 1.51
N GLU A 24 20.23 -17.06 0.91
CA GLU A 24 21.66 -16.97 1.25
C GLU A 24 22.23 -15.58 0.91
N TRP A 25 21.83 -15.02 -0.21
CA TRP A 25 22.19 -13.66 -0.58
C TRP A 25 21.60 -12.65 0.43
N ALA A 26 20.31 -12.75 0.77
CA ALA A 26 19.63 -11.87 1.72
C ALA A 26 20.30 -11.94 3.11
N LYS A 27 20.61 -13.15 3.60
CA LYS A 27 21.33 -13.35 4.86
C LYS A 27 22.67 -12.62 4.88
N ASN A 28 23.43 -12.67 3.80
CA ASN A 28 24.70 -11.95 3.70
C ASN A 28 24.49 -10.43 3.60
N TRP A 29 23.51 -9.98 2.84
CA TRP A 29 23.18 -8.55 2.68
C TRP A 29 22.72 -7.93 4.00
N LEU A 30 21.93 -8.65 4.80
CA LEU A 30 21.38 -8.20 6.09
C LEU A 30 22.40 -8.13 7.24
N LYS A 31 23.61 -8.67 7.11
CA LYS A 31 24.66 -8.64 8.16
C LYS A 31 25.07 -7.22 8.56
N ASN A 32 25.02 -6.28 7.62
CA ASN A 32 25.46 -4.91 7.86
C ASN A 32 24.25 -4.03 8.16
N THR A 33 24.37 -3.17 9.20
CA THR A 33 23.38 -2.15 9.51
C THR A 33 23.19 -1.20 8.33
N LYS A 34 21.93 -1.05 7.87
CA LYS A 34 21.60 -0.26 6.70
C LYS A 34 21.59 1.24 6.99
N LYS A 35 21.81 2.03 5.96
CA LYS A 35 22.01 3.48 6.03
C LYS A 35 20.94 4.21 5.21
N SER A 36 20.72 5.47 5.53
CA SER A 36 19.93 6.38 4.70
C SER A 36 20.70 6.78 3.44
N TYR A 37 20.00 7.01 2.32
CA TYR A 37 20.59 7.46 1.06
C TYR A 37 20.27 8.93 0.82
N VAL A 38 21.30 9.79 0.85
CA VAL A 38 21.14 11.23 0.74
C VAL A 38 22.18 11.79 -0.24
N ASN A 39 21.69 12.52 -1.24
CA ASN A 39 22.56 13.19 -2.22
C ASN A 39 23.57 12.26 -2.92
N GLY A 40 23.13 11.07 -3.32
CA GLY A 40 24.00 10.08 -3.96
C GLY A 40 24.99 9.38 -3.03
N LYS A 41 24.71 9.36 -1.71
CA LYS A 41 25.60 8.74 -0.71
C LYS A 41 24.81 8.01 0.38
N TRP A 42 25.32 6.88 0.79
CA TRP A 42 24.85 6.14 1.95
C TRP A 42 25.46 6.72 3.23
N ILE A 43 24.62 7.29 4.09
CA ILE A 43 25.06 8.01 5.30
C ILE A 43 24.54 7.32 6.56
N GLU A 44 25.38 7.27 7.58
CA GLU A 44 24.97 6.91 8.94
C GLU A 44 24.23 8.09 9.55
N ALA A 45 23.25 7.80 10.41
CA ALA A 45 22.58 8.84 11.16
C ALA A 45 23.53 9.40 12.24
N SER A 46 23.42 10.71 12.48
CA SER A 46 24.14 11.38 13.57
C SER A 46 23.62 10.97 14.95
N SER A 47 22.37 10.55 15.04
CA SER A 47 21.83 9.86 16.21
C SER A 47 22.28 8.41 16.22
N SER A 48 22.70 7.89 17.39
CA SER A 48 23.09 6.47 17.54
C SER A 48 21.90 5.51 17.58
N SER A 49 20.71 5.94 17.15
CA SER A 49 19.50 5.11 17.15
C SER A 49 19.59 4.04 16.08
N ILE A 50 19.55 2.79 16.49
CA ILE A 50 19.49 1.62 15.61
C ILE A 50 18.12 0.95 15.77
N PHE A 51 17.44 0.75 14.67
CA PHE A 51 16.19 -0.01 14.59
C PHE A 51 16.47 -1.42 14.14
N GLU A 52 15.80 -2.38 14.78
CA GLU A 52 15.88 -3.78 14.42
C GLU A 52 14.68 -4.18 13.59
N SER A 53 14.90 -4.93 12.51
CA SER A 53 13.83 -5.57 11.77
C SER A 53 13.72 -7.03 12.19
N ILE A 54 12.48 -7.47 12.40
CA ILE A 54 12.14 -8.79 12.90
C ILE A 54 11.43 -9.56 11.79
N ASN A 55 11.75 -10.84 11.65
CA ASN A 55 10.98 -11.75 10.80
C ASN A 55 9.66 -12.11 11.50
N PRO A 56 8.51 -11.70 10.98
CA PRO A 56 7.23 -11.99 11.61
C PRO A 56 6.89 -13.48 11.72
N ALA A 57 7.46 -14.31 10.85
CA ALA A 57 7.17 -15.74 10.81
C ALA A 57 7.77 -16.51 12.00
N ASN A 58 8.82 -15.96 12.65
CA ASN A 58 9.50 -16.65 13.76
C ASN A 58 9.93 -15.74 14.92
N GLY A 59 9.66 -14.44 14.85
CA GLY A 59 10.04 -13.48 15.89
C GLY A 59 11.52 -13.15 15.98
N GLU A 60 12.34 -13.61 15.05
CA GLU A 60 13.80 -13.41 15.10
C GLU A 60 14.26 -12.12 14.40
N LYS A 61 15.29 -11.51 14.94
CA LYS A 61 15.97 -10.39 14.29
C LYS A 61 16.63 -10.84 12.99
N ILE A 62 16.32 -10.14 11.89
CA ILE A 62 16.90 -10.39 10.57
C ILE A 62 17.95 -9.36 10.16
N GLY A 63 17.83 -8.12 10.62
CA GLY A 63 18.75 -7.05 10.26
C GLY A 63 18.51 -5.79 11.07
N SER A 64 19.19 -4.70 10.69
CA SER A 64 19.06 -3.41 11.35
C SER A 64 19.35 -2.24 10.41
N PHE A 65 18.90 -1.04 10.79
CA PHE A 65 19.21 0.20 10.10
C PHE A 65 19.37 1.37 11.08
N TYR A 66 20.11 2.40 10.66
CA TYR A 66 20.26 3.64 11.43
C TYR A 66 19.03 4.52 11.24
N GLY A 67 18.45 4.99 12.33
CA GLY A 67 17.29 5.90 12.32
C GLY A 67 17.71 7.35 12.08
N ALA A 68 17.19 7.93 11.01
CA ALA A 68 17.42 9.32 10.63
C ALA A 68 16.68 10.28 11.57
N GLY A 69 17.42 11.24 12.14
CA GLY A 69 16.90 12.36 12.90
C GLY A 69 16.56 13.55 12.00
N LYS A 70 16.34 14.70 12.67
CA LYS A 70 16.05 15.96 11.99
C LYS A 70 17.16 16.36 11.02
N ASP A 71 18.43 16.19 11.41
CA ASP A 71 19.58 16.60 10.62
C ASP A 71 19.69 15.83 9.29
N GLU A 72 19.39 14.54 9.28
CA GLU A 72 19.38 13.73 8.06
C GLU A 72 18.22 14.12 7.14
N VAL A 73 17.05 14.43 7.72
CA VAL A 73 15.91 14.95 6.95
C VAL A 73 16.25 16.31 6.35
N ASP A 74 16.84 17.22 7.11
CA ASP A 74 17.27 18.54 6.63
C ASP A 74 18.28 18.40 5.45
N LYS A 75 19.27 17.50 5.57
CA LYS A 75 20.24 17.20 4.51
C LYS A 75 19.55 16.62 3.28
N ALA A 76 18.61 15.69 3.44
CA ALA A 76 17.87 15.08 2.34
C ALA A 76 17.01 16.12 1.59
N VAL A 77 16.32 16.99 2.32
CA VAL A 77 15.51 18.06 1.73
C VAL A 77 16.38 19.09 1.03
N ALA A 78 17.51 19.48 1.61
CA ALA A 78 18.46 20.40 0.98
C ALA A 78 19.03 19.82 -0.33
N ALA A 79 19.37 18.53 -0.35
CA ALA A 79 19.82 17.82 -1.53
C ALA A 79 18.73 17.76 -2.62
N ALA A 80 17.50 17.40 -2.23
CA ALA A 80 16.35 17.36 -3.14
C ALA A 80 16.05 18.76 -3.73
N ARG A 81 16.12 19.82 -2.91
CA ARG A 81 15.92 21.21 -3.33
C ARG A 81 17.00 21.64 -4.33
N SER A 82 18.27 21.37 -4.04
CA SER A 82 19.38 21.70 -4.95
C SER A 82 19.26 20.95 -6.29
N ALA A 83 18.91 19.66 -6.26
CA ALA A 83 18.68 18.86 -7.47
C ALA A 83 17.51 19.39 -8.30
N PHE A 84 16.45 19.88 -7.65
CA PHE A 84 15.28 20.45 -8.30
C PHE A 84 15.58 21.82 -8.91
N ASP A 85 16.15 22.76 -8.15
CA ASP A 85 16.31 24.15 -8.57
C ASP A 85 17.48 24.35 -9.55
N GLN A 86 18.59 23.62 -9.34
CA GLN A 86 19.85 23.87 -10.04
C GLN A 86 20.40 22.67 -10.80
N GLY A 87 19.97 21.45 -10.41
CA GLY A 87 20.49 20.20 -10.95
C GLY A 87 20.10 19.93 -12.40
N PRO A 88 20.73 18.92 -13.03
CA PRO A 88 20.44 18.55 -14.41
C PRO A 88 19.03 17.92 -14.56
N TRP A 89 18.42 17.44 -13.47
CA TRP A 89 17.11 16.80 -13.49
C TRP A 89 15.99 17.75 -13.92
N SER A 90 15.94 18.95 -13.34
CA SER A 90 14.93 19.96 -13.68
C SER A 90 15.02 20.45 -15.12
N LYS A 91 16.20 20.35 -15.72
CA LYS A 91 16.49 20.73 -17.12
C LYS A 91 16.41 19.54 -18.08
N MET A 92 16.18 18.34 -17.56
CA MET A 92 16.15 17.12 -18.36
C MET A 92 14.91 17.07 -19.25
N THR A 93 15.10 16.69 -20.51
CA THR A 93 13.96 16.52 -21.43
C THR A 93 13.06 15.38 -20.98
N ARG A 94 11.76 15.51 -21.21
CA ARG A 94 10.76 14.48 -20.90
C ARG A 94 11.13 13.10 -21.45
N LYS A 95 11.65 13.06 -22.69
CA LYS A 95 12.15 11.84 -23.34
C LYS A 95 13.31 11.17 -22.58
N LYS A 96 14.24 11.96 -22.02
CA LYS A 96 15.34 11.41 -21.21
C LYS A 96 14.82 10.85 -19.89
N ARG A 97 13.90 11.56 -19.22
CA ARG A 97 13.25 11.05 -18.00
C ARG A 97 12.51 9.73 -18.25
N ALA A 98 11.74 9.65 -19.35
CA ALA A 98 11.07 8.41 -19.74
C ALA A 98 12.03 7.22 -19.86
N LYS A 99 13.20 7.43 -20.50
CA LYS A 99 14.22 6.38 -20.63
C LYS A 99 14.74 5.90 -19.27
N ILE A 100 15.02 6.82 -18.35
CA ILE A 100 15.47 6.49 -16.99
C ILE A 100 14.39 5.69 -16.25
N MET A 101 13.13 6.08 -16.36
CA MET A 101 12.04 5.37 -15.70
C MET A 101 11.85 3.95 -16.27
N HIS A 102 11.98 3.75 -17.58
CA HIS A 102 11.99 2.41 -18.18
C HIS A 102 13.19 1.58 -17.71
N GLU A 103 14.33 2.22 -17.50
CA GLU A 103 15.51 1.55 -16.98
C GLU A 103 15.30 1.12 -15.52
N ILE A 104 14.68 1.97 -14.67
CA ILE A 104 14.28 1.58 -13.30
C ILE A 104 13.33 0.39 -13.33
N SER A 105 12.29 0.41 -14.17
CA SER A 105 11.38 -0.72 -14.36
C SER A 105 12.14 -2.01 -14.71
N SER A 106 13.03 -1.95 -15.68
CA SER A 106 13.85 -3.11 -16.10
C SER A 106 14.78 -3.62 -14.98
N LEU A 107 15.33 -2.72 -14.17
CA LEU A 107 16.17 -3.07 -13.03
C LEU A 107 15.37 -3.74 -11.92
N ILE A 108 14.14 -3.26 -11.62
CA ILE A 108 13.24 -3.90 -10.66
C ILE A 108 12.96 -5.35 -11.11
N SER A 109 12.55 -5.55 -12.37
CA SER A 109 12.31 -6.89 -12.92
C SER A 109 13.55 -7.79 -12.88
N LYS A 110 14.73 -7.24 -13.18
CA LYS A 110 16.01 -8.00 -13.13
C LYS A 110 16.35 -8.48 -11.72
N HIS A 111 16.00 -7.71 -10.69
CA HIS A 111 16.29 -8.00 -9.28
C HIS A 111 15.04 -8.49 -8.51
N GLN A 112 14.02 -8.96 -9.22
CA GLN A 112 12.71 -9.33 -8.64
C GLN A 112 12.83 -10.32 -7.48
N ALA A 113 13.61 -11.38 -7.64
CA ALA A 113 13.79 -12.39 -6.58
C ALA A 113 14.52 -11.85 -5.33
N GLU A 114 15.48 -10.91 -5.49
CA GLU A 114 16.13 -10.24 -4.35
C GLU A 114 15.14 -9.40 -3.57
N LEU A 115 14.39 -8.54 -4.29
CA LEU A 115 13.41 -7.62 -3.72
C LEU A 115 12.28 -8.38 -3.02
N ALA A 116 11.69 -9.39 -3.68
CA ALA A 116 10.64 -10.22 -3.11
C ALA A 116 11.11 -11.02 -1.88
N THR A 117 12.37 -11.51 -1.88
CA THR A 117 12.92 -12.20 -0.71
C THR A 117 13.01 -11.28 0.49
N LEU A 118 13.51 -10.05 0.33
CA LEU A 118 13.61 -9.08 1.42
C LEU A 118 12.23 -8.66 1.92
N GLU A 119 11.29 -8.43 1.00
CA GLU A 119 9.92 -8.05 1.34
C GLU A 119 9.18 -9.14 2.12
N THR A 120 9.36 -10.41 1.74
CA THR A 120 8.82 -11.54 2.49
C THR A 120 9.43 -11.66 3.88
N LEU A 121 10.73 -11.43 4.01
CA LEU A 121 11.45 -11.55 5.27
C LEU A 121 11.03 -10.53 6.32
N ASP A 122 10.82 -9.25 5.95
CA ASP A 122 10.49 -8.20 6.92
C ASP A 122 8.99 -7.94 7.04
N ASN A 123 8.17 -8.34 6.05
CA ASN A 123 6.73 -8.18 6.10
C ASN A 123 5.99 -9.44 6.61
N GLY A 124 6.50 -10.63 6.32
CA GLY A 124 5.85 -11.91 6.64
C GLY A 124 4.79 -12.36 5.64
N LYS A 125 4.58 -11.67 4.51
CA LYS A 125 3.70 -12.11 3.42
C LYS A 125 4.34 -13.24 2.60
N LEU A 126 3.57 -13.93 1.79
CA LEU A 126 4.07 -15.03 0.97
C LEU A 126 5.08 -14.54 -0.08
N TYR A 127 6.12 -15.34 -0.32
CA TYR A 127 7.08 -15.05 -1.37
C TYR A 127 6.43 -14.96 -2.76
N THR A 128 5.43 -15.79 -3.01
CA THR A 128 4.65 -15.78 -4.25
C THR A 128 3.87 -14.48 -4.45
N GLU A 129 3.30 -13.89 -3.39
CA GLU A 129 2.65 -12.58 -3.41
C GLU A 129 3.67 -11.46 -3.62
N SER A 130 4.77 -11.46 -2.86
CA SER A 130 5.84 -10.45 -3.02
C SER A 130 6.43 -10.47 -4.44
N TYR A 131 6.61 -11.66 -5.02
CA TYR A 131 7.21 -11.81 -6.35
C TYR A 131 6.25 -11.44 -7.47
N ASN A 132 5.05 -12.05 -7.50
CA ASN A 132 4.11 -11.92 -8.62
C ASN A 132 3.29 -10.63 -8.59
N ASP A 133 3.00 -10.12 -7.39
CA ASP A 133 2.15 -8.96 -7.21
C ASP A 133 3.03 -7.71 -6.93
N ASP A 134 3.67 -7.60 -5.76
CA ASP A 134 4.27 -6.37 -5.29
C ASP A 134 5.46 -5.90 -6.14
N VAL A 135 6.44 -6.76 -6.40
CA VAL A 135 7.65 -6.37 -7.16
C VAL A 135 7.32 -6.24 -8.64
N GLN A 136 6.45 -7.11 -9.16
CA GLN A 136 6.00 -6.99 -10.57
C GLN A 136 5.24 -5.68 -10.77
N GLU A 137 4.28 -5.35 -9.88
CA GLU A 137 3.51 -4.12 -9.96
C GLU A 137 4.40 -2.87 -9.82
N ALA A 138 5.40 -2.92 -8.93
CA ALA A 138 6.40 -1.85 -8.81
C ALA A 138 7.19 -1.62 -10.10
N SER A 139 7.52 -2.68 -10.85
CA SER A 139 8.13 -2.54 -12.19
C SER A 139 7.18 -1.91 -13.20
N ASP A 140 5.96 -2.42 -13.24
CA ASP A 140 4.96 -2.05 -14.25
C ASP A 140 4.51 -0.59 -14.10
N ILE A 141 4.38 -0.08 -12.87
CA ILE A 141 4.00 1.31 -12.64
C ILE A 141 5.09 2.30 -13.08
N PHE A 142 6.36 1.96 -12.94
CA PHE A 142 7.45 2.78 -13.51
C PHE A 142 7.38 2.82 -15.04
N ALA A 143 7.11 1.69 -15.69
CA ALA A 143 6.91 1.61 -17.14
C ALA A 143 5.69 2.42 -17.58
N TYR A 144 4.57 2.31 -16.86
CA TYR A 144 3.34 3.05 -17.11
C TYR A 144 3.57 4.57 -17.07
N TYR A 145 4.17 5.09 -16.00
CA TYR A 145 4.42 6.52 -15.88
C TYR A 145 5.58 7.04 -16.75
N ALA A 146 6.50 6.19 -17.17
CA ALA A 146 7.47 6.56 -18.22
C ALA A 146 6.74 6.99 -19.49
N GLY A 147 5.64 6.29 -19.83
CA GLY A 147 4.77 6.65 -20.96
C GLY A 147 4.01 7.97 -20.81
N TRP A 148 3.87 8.50 -19.59
CA TRP A 148 3.15 9.74 -19.32
C TRP A 148 4.01 11.00 -19.27
N THR A 149 5.32 10.89 -19.30
CA THR A 149 6.25 12.02 -19.12
C THR A 149 6.01 13.18 -20.09
N ASP A 150 5.47 12.93 -21.28
CA ASP A 150 5.21 13.91 -22.34
C ASP A 150 3.72 14.05 -22.71
N LYS A 151 2.82 13.30 -22.06
CA LYS A 151 1.40 13.26 -22.40
C LYS A 151 0.51 14.07 -21.45
N TYR A 152 1.08 14.59 -20.36
CA TYR A 152 0.37 15.46 -19.44
C TYR A 152 0.83 16.91 -19.64
N TYR A 153 0.00 17.71 -20.32
CA TYR A 153 0.29 19.05 -20.78
C TYR A 153 -0.79 20.04 -20.38
N GLY A 154 -0.59 21.32 -20.72
CA GLY A 154 -1.55 22.38 -20.47
C GLY A 154 -2.58 22.54 -21.59
N GLU A 155 -3.38 23.58 -21.47
CA GLU A 155 -4.54 23.85 -22.31
C GLU A 155 -4.42 25.25 -22.94
N ASN A 156 -5.07 25.47 -24.06
CA ASN A 156 -5.36 26.78 -24.61
C ASN A 156 -6.79 27.17 -24.20
N ASN A 157 -6.90 28.20 -23.37
CA ASN A 157 -8.18 28.58 -22.77
C ASN A 157 -8.96 29.52 -23.69
N PRO A 158 -10.26 29.28 -23.96
CA PRO A 158 -11.10 30.19 -24.71
C PRO A 158 -11.46 31.39 -23.81
N VAL A 159 -10.83 32.52 -24.07
CA VAL A 159 -11.06 33.78 -23.32
C VAL A 159 -11.60 34.86 -24.25
N GLU A 160 -12.32 35.82 -23.71
CA GLU A 160 -12.84 36.97 -24.47
C GLU A 160 -11.79 38.07 -24.65
N GLY A 161 -11.89 38.83 -25.75
CA GLY A 161 -10.99 39.93 -26.07
C GLY A 161 -9.70 39.48 -26.82
N ASP A 162 -8.81 40.47 -27.05
CA ASP A 162 -7.57 40.24 -27.78
C ASP A 162 -6.47 39.64 -26.88
N PHE A 163 -6.70 38.40 -26.42
CA PHE A 163 -5.79 37.69 -25.53
C PHE A 163 -5.55 36.26 -26.00
N LEU A 164 -4.33 35.77 -25.77
CA LEU A 164 -4.04 34.33 -25.71
C LEU A 164 -3.86 33.93 -24.25
N SER A 165 -4.67 32.99 -23.79
CA SER A 165 -4.51 32.40 -22.46
C SER A 165 -4.15 30.91 -22.58
N ILE A 166 -3.02 30.53 -22.02
CA ILE A 166 -2.59 29.14 -21.97
C ILE A 166 -2.35 28.70 -20.53
N THR A 167 -2.53 27.42 -20.26
CA THR A 167 -2.07 26.83 -18.99
C THR A 167 -0.80 26.00 -19.21
N THR A 168 0.06 25.96 -18.19
CA THR A 168 1.20 25.05 -18.11
C THR A 168 1.05 24.12 -16.90
N ARG A 169 1.73 22.97 -16.94
CA ARG A 169 1.85 22.02 -15.85
C ARG A 169 3.30 21.96 -15.42
N ASP A 170 3.62 22.65 -14.34
CA ASP A 170 4.97 22.70 -13.79
C ASP A 170 5.13 21.66 -12.66
N PRO A 171 6.31 21.04 -12.46
CA PRO A 171 6.56 20.18 -11.32
C PRO A 171 6.23 20.89 -10.00
N ILE A 172 5.72 20.15 -8.99
CA ILE A 172 5.38 20.76 -7.70
C ILE A 172 6.64 21.16 -6.90
N GLY A 173 7.74 20.39 -7.02
CA GLY A 173 8.99 20.66 -6.34
C GLY A 173 9.56 19.45 -5.59
N VAL A 174 9.90 19.62 -4.30
CA VAL A 174 10.37 18.58 -3.41
C VAL A 174 9.18 17.86 -2.77
N CYS A 175 9.07 16.54 -3.00
CA CYS A 175 8.00 15.71 -2.50
C CYS A 175 8.47 14.86 -1.31
N GLY A 176 7.88 15.04 -0.13
CA GLY A 176 8.00 14.12 0.99
C GLY A 176 7.01 12.95 0.80
N GLN A 177 7.52 11.73 0.83
CA GLN A 177 6.73 10.52 0.60
C GLN A 177 6.88 9.58 1.78
N ILE A 178 5.75 9.24 2.44
CA ILE A 178 5.73 8.37 3.60
C ILE A 178 4.84 7.18 3.26
N VAL A 179 5.42 5.98 3.26
CA VAL A 179 4.74 4.76 2.81
C VAL A 179 4.53 3.77 3.96
N PRO A 180 3.47 2.94 3.88
CA PRO A 180 3.09 1.97 4.90
C PRO A 180 3.91 0.68 4.82
N PHE A 181 3.61 -0.23 5.75
CA PHE A 181 4.31 -1.51 5.87
C PHE A 181 3.73 -2.64 5.01
N ASN A 182 2.48 -2.55 4.56
CA ASN A 182 1.77 -3.71 4.00
C ASN A 182 2.14 -4.06 2.54
N TYR A 183 2.52 -3.07 1.75
CA TYR A 183 3.04 -3.22 0.37
C TYR A 183 4.30 -2.35 0.22
N PRO A 184 5.43 -2.72 0.84
CA PRO A 184 6.57 -1.82 0.99
C PRO A 184 7.12 -1.26 -0.30
N ILE A 185 7.54 -2.13 -1.23
CA ILE A 185 8.14 -1.70 -2.50
C ILE A 185 7.10 -1.12 -3.45
N ASP A 186 5.92 -1.70 -3.49
CA ASP A 186 4.84 -1.27 -4.37
C ASP A 186 4.36 0.14 -4.00
N MET A 187 4.09 0.41 -2.72
CA MET A 187 3.72 1.74 -2.25
C MET A 187 4.83 2.78 -2.45
N ALA A 188 6.08 2.39 -2.38
CA ALA A 188 7.19 3.26 -2.75
C ALA A 188 7.14 3.60 -4.25
N ALA A 189 6.92 2.61 -5.12
CA ALA A 189 6.81 2.78 -6.56
C ALA A 189 5.60 3.64 -6.96
N TRP A 190 4.42 3.45 -6.32
CA TRP A 190 3.22 4.26 -6.56
C TRP A 190 3.46 5.76 -6.39
N LYS A 191 4.36 6.12 -5.49
CA LYS A 191 4.67 7.52 -5.19
C LYS A 191 5.88 8.04 -5.93
N LEU A 192 6.93 7.22 -6.09
CA LEU A 192 8.15 7.59 -6.82
C LEU A 192 7.87 7.82 -8.31
N ALA A 193 7.18 6.87 -8.96
CA ALA A 193 7.03 6.89 -10.41
C ALA A 193 6.30 8.14 -10.94
N PRO A 194 5.11 8.53 -10.46
CA PRO A 194 4.45 9.74 -10.94
C PRO A 194 5.20 11.02 -10.56
N ALA A 195 5.84 11.07 -9.39
CA ALA A 195 6.65 12.22 -8.98
C ALA A 195 7.82 12.45 -9.93
N LEU A 196 8.57 11.38 -10.24
CA LEU A 196 9.72 11.43 -11.15
C LEU A 196 9.28 11.70 -12.59
N ALA A 197 8.18 11.12 -13.06
CA ALA A 197 7.63 11.38 -14.39
C ALA A 197 7.38 12.87 -14.62
N MET A 198 6.86 13.57 -13.62
CA MET A 198 6.60 15.00 -13.70
C MET A 198 7.82 15.88 -13.41
N GLY A 199 8.97 15.29 -13.05
CA GLY A 199 10.23 16.02 -12.87
C GLY A 199 10.46 16.57 -11.47
N ASN A 200 9.73 16.07 -10.48
CA ASN A 200 9.93 16.36 -9.07
C ASN A 200 11.17 15.66 -8.51
N THR A 201 11.59 16.08 -7.32
CA THR A 201 12.58 15.38 -6.50
C THR A 201 11.91 14.84 -5.23
N VAL A 202 12.51 13.82 -4.62
CA VAL A 202 11.81 13.03 -3.59
C VAL A 202 12.66 12.82 -2.35
N VAL A 203 12.01 12.88 -1.19
CA VAL A 203 12.48 12.36 0.10
C VAL A 203 11.50 11.28 0.55
N LEU A 204 11.89 10.01 0.38
CA LEU A 204 11.07 8.84 0.73
C LEU A 204 11.39 8.34 2.14
N LYS A 205 10.36 8.03 2.92
CA LYS A 205 10.44 7.33 4.19
C LYS A 205 9.59 6.06 4.15
N PRO A 206 10.20 4.86 4.11
CA PRO A 206 9.47 3.59 4.27
C PRO A 206 9.03 3.38 5.72
N ALA A 207 8.12 2.44 5.95
CA ALA A 207 7.77 2.02 7.30
C ALA A 207 8.99 1.39 7.99
N ASP A 208 9.13 1.66 9.29
CA ASP A 208 10.25 1.14 10.12
C ASP A 208 10.29 -0.39 10.18
N LYS A 209 9.14 -1.05 10.12
CA LYS A 209 9.03 -2.51 10.18
C LYS A 209 9.44 -3.20 8.87
N THR A 210 9.28 -2.54 7.71
CA THR A 210 9.43 -3.13 6.37
C THR A 210 10.21 -2.19 5.44
N SER A 211 11.47 -1.94 5.78
CA SER A 211 12.31 -0.99 5.04
C SER A 211 13.20 -1.63 3.99
N PHE A 212 13.41 -2.95 4.01
CA PHE A 212 14.54 -3.56 3.29
C PHE A 212 14.36 -3.61 1.79
N SER A 213 13.15 -3.87 1.28
CA SER A 213 12.90 -3.84 -0.17
C SER A 213 13.10 -2.43 -0.75
N ALA A 214 12.66 -1.38 -0.03
CA ALA A 214 12.89 0.01 -0.43
C ALA A 214 14.39 0.38 -0.40
N ILE A 215 15.15 -0.05 0.62
CA ILE A 215 16.60 0.17 0.69
C ILE A 215 17.28 -0.50 -0.52
N ARG A 216 16.94 -1.76 -0.81
CA ARG A 216 17.54 -2.47 -1.94
C ARG A 216 17.19 -1.84 -3.29
N LEU A 217 15.97 -1.34 -3.46
CA LEU A 217 15.58 -0.58 -4.65
C LEU A 217 16.49 0.64 -4.85
N PHE A 218 16.78 1.39 -3.78
CA PHE A 218 17.68 2.54 -3.86
C PHE A 218 19.13 2.13 -4.15
N GLU A 219 19.62 1.00 -3.59
CA GLU A 219 20.94 0.45 -3.94
C GLU A 219 21.03 0.07 -5.42
N ILE A 220 20.01 -0.59 -5.97
CA ILE A 220 19.95 -0.99 -7.39
C ILE A 220 20.01 0.24 -8.30
N ILE A 221 19.28 1.30 -7.97
CA ILE A 221 19.27 2.56 -8.73
C ILE A 221 20.64 3.26 -8.63
N ASP A 222 21.26 3.27 -7.44
CA ASP A 222 22.57 3.86 -7.17
C ASP A 222 23.69 3.12 -7.93
N GLU A 223 23.71 1.78 -7.84
CA GLU A 223 24.64 0.91 -8.57
C GLU A 223 24.59 1.13 -10.10
N ALA A 224 23.40 1.38 -10.64
CA ALA A 224 23.18 1.67 -12.05
C ALA A 224 23.60 3.11 -12.44
N ASN A 225 23.77 4.02 -11.47
CA ASN A 225 24.16 5.41 -11.67
C ASN A 225 23.32 6.16 -12.71
N ILE A 226 22.00 5.95 -12.69
CA ILE A 226 21.07 6.47 -13.71
C ILE A 226 20.38 7.77 -13.30
N LEU A 227 20.35 8.09 -12.00
CA LEU A 227 19.76 9.32 -11.48
C LEU A 227 20.85 10.28 -10.97
N PRO A 228 20.71 11.59 -11.23
CA PRO A 228 21.59 12.58 -10.62
C PRO A 228 21.44 12.57 -9.08
N PRO A 229 22.53 12.84 -8.34
CA PRO A 229 22.48 12.98 -6.88
C PRO A 229 21.39 13.95 -6.42
N GLY A 230 20.68 13.61 -5.35
CA GLY A 230 19.62 14.41 -4.76
C GLY A 230 18.24 14.29 -5.40
N VAL A 231 18.10 13.66 -6.58
CA VAL A 231 16.79 13.45 -7.22
C VAL A 231 15.90 12.55 -6.38
N ILE A 232 16.45 11.46 -5.87
CA ILE A 232 15.81 10.61 -4.86
C ILE A 232 16.66 10.59 -3.60
N ASN A 233 16.00 10.62 -2.46
CA ASN A 233 16.62 10.48 -1.15
C ASN A 233 15.77 9.54 -0.30
N LEU A 234 16.41 8.69 0.50
CA LEU A 234 15.78 7.74 1.40
C LEU A 234 16.19 8.05 2.83
N VAL A 235 15.23 8.30 3.70
CA VAL A 235 15.47 8.49 5.12
C VAL A 235 14.76 7.39 5.91
N LEU A 236 15.53 6.66 6.70
CA LEU A 236 15.05 5.53 7.50
C LEU A 236 14.70 6.00 8.90
N GLY A 237 13.68 5.42 9.53
CA GLY A 237 13.31 5.78 10.92
C GLY A 237 11.83 5.56 11.19
N ASP A 238 11.42 5.93 12.38
CA ASP A 238 10.07 5.79 12.92
C ASP A 238 9.13 6.95 12.56
N GLY A 239 8.05 7.11 13.34
CA GLY A 239 7.09 8.19 13.18
C GLY A 239 7.67 9.58 13.38
N SER A 240 8.75 9.74 14.19
CA SER A 240 9.40 11.03 14.41
C SER A 240 10.08 11.54 13.13
N THR A 241 10.75 10.65 12.39
CA THR A 241 11.31 10.96 11.06
C THR A 241 10.22 11.41 10.08
N GLY A 242 9.06 10.74 10.11
CA GLY A 242 7.88 11.15 9.32
C GLY A 242 7.38 12.55 9.68
N SER A 243 7.39 12.90 10.98
CA SER A 243 7.00 14.22 11.47
C SER A 243 8.00 15.32 11.04
N TYR A 244 9.30 15.03 11.00
CA TYR A 244 10.27 15.99 10.45
C TYR A 244 10.01 16.27 8.98
N ILE A 245 9.65 15.26 8.17
CA ILE A 245 9.28 15.43 6.76
C ILE A 245 8.01 16.28 6.64
N SER A 246 6.94 15.94 7.36
CA SER A 246 5.65 16.61 7.21
C SER A 246 5.69 18.10 7.59
N ARG A 247 6.49 18.47 8.58
CA ARG A 247 6.66 19.84 9.08
C ARG A 247 7.74 20.64 8.36
N HIS A 248 8.55 19.99 7.50
CA HIS A 248 9.71 20.66 6.90
C HIS A 248 9.30 21.75 5.92
N MET A 249 9.79 22.99 6.14
CA MET A 249 9.47 24.16 5.30
C MET A 249 9.96 24.07 3.85
N GLY A 250 11.01 23.29 3.59
CA GLY A 250 11.58 23.06 2.25
C GLY A 250 10.90 21.97 1.42
N ILE A 251 9.86 21.31 1.95
CA ILE A 251 9.04 20.32 1.25
C ILE A 251 7.81 21.02 0.67
N ASP A 252 7.57 20.84 -0.63
CA ASP A 252 6.46 21.48 -1.36
C ASP A 252 5.18 20.64 -1.35
N LYS A 253 5.27 19.34 -1.10
CA LYS A 253 4.13 18.40 -1.05
C LYS A 253 4.46 17.23 -0.14
N VAL A 254 3.45 16.73 0.59
CA VAL A 254 3.51 15.43 1.28
C VAL A 254 2.49 14.47 0.67
N THR A 255 2.90 13.24 0.46
CA THR A 255 2.01 12.13 0.13
C THR A 255 2.20 11.02 1.15
N PHE A 256 1.10 10.49 1.62
CA PHE A 256 1.06 9.51 2.71
C PHE A 256 0.05 8.41 2.42
N THR A 257 0.46 7.19 2.68
CA THR A 257 -0.43 6.04 2.81
C THR A 257 -0.25 5.44 4.20
N GLY A 258 -1.36 5.23 4.93
CA GLY A 258 -1.31 4.69 6.29
C GLY A 258 -2.59 4.93 7.08
N SER A 259 -2.49 5.01 8.42
CA SER A 259 -3.67 5.14 9.27
C SER A 259 -4.33 6.51 9.18
N THR A 260 -5.67 6.55 9.34
CA THR A 260 -6.47 7.79 9.36
C THR A 260 -6.01 8.74 10.47
N GLN A 261 -5.57 8.20 11.62
CA GLN A 261 -5.06 9.01 12.73
C GLN A 261 -3.81 9.81 12.33
N ILE A 262 -2.84 9.16 11.69
CA ILE A 262 -1.62 9.82 11.21
C ILE A 262 -1.93 10.77 10.05
N GLY A 263 -2.83 10.38 9.13
CA GLY A 263 -3.29 11.28 8.06
C GLY A 263 -3.83 12.62 8.59
N ARG A 264 -4.64 12.59 9.65
CA ARG A 264 -5.11 13.81 10.32
C ARG A 264 -3.97 14.65 10.90
N GLN A 265 -2.93 13.99 11.46
CA GLN A 265 -1.76 14.70 11.98
C GLN A 265 -0.99 15.39 10.86
N LEU A 266 -0.80 14.74 9.71
CA LEU A 266 -0.11 15.33 8.56
C LEU A 266 -0.84 16.58 8.00
N VAL A 267 -2.17 16.60 8.05
CA VAL A 267 -2.96 17.78 7.70
C VAL A 267 -2.69 18.93 8.67
N ARG A 268 -2.63 18.67 9.97
CA ARG A 268 -2.25 19.69 10.97
C ARG A 268 -0.83 20.18 10.72
N ASP A 269 0.12 19.27 10.49
CA ASP A 269 1.52 19.62 10.22
C ASP A 269 1.66 20.49 8.96
N SER A 270 0.84 20.25 7.94
CA SER A 270 0.77 21.12 6.75
C SER A 270 0.26 22.51 7.10
N ALA A 271 -0.85 22.60 7.86
CA ALA A 271 -1.44 23.87 8.28
C ALA A 271 -0.48 24.68 9.16
N ASP A 272 0.23 24.02 10.08
CA ASP A 272 1.15 24.62 11.04
C ASP A 272 2.53 24.95 10.45
N SER A 273 2.78 24.59 9.16
CA SER A 273 4.05 24.85 8.48
C SER A 273 3.88 25.81 7.29
N ASN A 274 3.95 25.30 6.06
CA ASN A 274 3.97 26.13 4.85
C ASN A 274 2.74 25.92 3.94
N LEU A 275 1.66 25.32 4.45
CA LEU A 275 0.44 25.01 3.69
C LEU A 275 0.69 24.09 2.46
N LYS A 276 1.68 23.22 2.56
CA LYS A 276 1.97 22.26 1.47
C LYS A 276 0.80 21.33 1.20
N PRO A 277 0.43 21.08 -0.07
CA PRO A 277 -0.60 20.11 -0.39
C PRO A 277 -0.27 18.72 0.17
N VAL A 278 -1.29 18.04 0.69
CA VAL A 278 -1.19 16.68 1.23
C VAL A 278 -2.10 15.77 0.43
N SER A 279 -1.58 14.64 -0.07
CA SER A 279 -2.38 13.54 -0.61
C SER A 279 -2.37 12.38 0.39
N LEU A 280 -3.54 11.82 0.67
CA LEU A 280 -3.76 10.85 1.72
C LEU A 280 -4.50 9.63 1.18
N GLU A 281 -3.89 8.46 1.28
CA GLU A 281 -4.53 7.17 1.14
C GLU A 281 -4.58 6.53 2.53
N LEU A 282 -5.78 6.39 3.07
CA LEU A 282 -5.99 6.02 4.47
C LEU A 282 -6.78 4.72 4.59
N GLY A 283 -7.18 4.39 5.81
CA GLY A 283 -7.87 3.16 6.12
C GLY A 283 -9.22 2.98 5.42
N GLY A 284 -9.73 1.77 5.47
CA GLY A 284 -11.00 1.38 4.90
C GLY A 284 -11.80 0.41 5.78
N LYS A 285 -13.09 0.34 5.53
CA LYS A 285 -14.02 -0.66 6.05
C LYS A 285 -14.97 -1.08 4.93
N SER A 286 -14.37 -1.59 3.87
CA SER A 286 -15.04 -1.79 2.59
C SER A 286 -16.19 -2.78 2.68
N ALA A 287 -17.30 -2.43 2.03
CA ALA A 287 -18.49 -3.26 1.93
C ALA A 287 -18.40 -4.13 0.67
N ASN A 288 -18.76 -5.41 0.78
CA ASN A 288 -19.02 -6.29 -0.36
C ASN A 288 -20.42 -6.88 -0.21
N ILE A 289 -21.24 -6.79 -1.23
CA ILE A 289 -22.68 -7.09 -1.17
C ILE A 289 -22.98 -8.29 -2.06
N LEU A 290 -23.47 -9.38 -1.49
CA LEU A 290 -23.96 -10.56 -2.22
C LEU A 290 -25.48 -10.56 -2.25
N PHE A 291 -26.07 -10.28 -3.40
CA PHE A 291 -27.50 -10.49 -3.64
C PHE A 291 -27.77 -11.96 -3.94
N ASP A 292 -29.01 -12.41 -3.74
CA ASP A 292 -29.41 -13.80 -3.95
C ASP A 292 -29.44 -14.23 -5.43
N ASP A 293 -29.38 -13.27 -6.34
CA ASP A 293 -29.23 -13.49 -7.78
C ASP A 293 -27.78 -13.32 -8.28
N ALA A 294 -26.78 -13.35 -7.40
CA ALA A 294 -25.38 -13.22 -7.79
C ALA A 294 -24.98 -14.27 -8.85
N PRO A 295 -24.27 -13.87 -9.93
CA PRO A 295 -23.80 -14.82 -10.92
C PRO A 295 -22.79 -15.77 -10.26
N ASN A 296 -22.94 -17.09 -10.52
CA ASN A 296 -22.07 -18.11 -9.94
C ASN A 296 -21.82 -17.89 -8.43
N LEU A 297 -22.86 -18.11 -7.62
CA LEU A 297 -22.85 -17.79 -6.19
C LEU A 297 -21.65 -18.38 -5.43
N ASP A 298 -21.25 -19.61 -5.75
CA ASP A 298 -20.14 -20.26 -5.06
C ASP A 298 -18.81 -19.53 -5.37
N GLU A 299 -18.57 -19.14 -6.61
CA GLU A 299 -17.43 -18.31 -6.99
C GLU A 299 -17.48 -16.93 -6.33
N ALA A 300 -18.66 -16.31 -6.23
CA ALA A 300 -18.81 -15.01 -5.60
C ALA A 300 -18.46 -15.06 -4.11
N ILE A 301 -18.83 -16.15 -3.40
CA ILE A 301 -18.44 -16.38 -2.01
C ILE A 301 -16.92 -16.59 -1.90
N ASP A 302 -16.37 -17.49 -2.72
CA ASP A 302 -14.93 -17.80 -2.71
C ASP A 302 -14.08 -16.55 -3.00
N ARG A 303 -14.46 -15.75 -4.01
CA ARG A 303 -13.77 -14.47 -4.31
C ARG A 303 -13.93 -13.42 -3.21
N SER A 304 -15.05 -13.42 -2.49
CA SER A 304 -15.23 -12.55 -1.32
C SER A 304 -14.29 -12.94 -0.18
N PHE A 305 -14.06 -14.24 0.00
CA PHE A 305 -13.06 -14.76 0.93
C PHE A 305 -11.65 -14.34 0.53
N TYR A 306 -11.19 -14.70 -0.67
CA TYR A 306 -9.84 -14.38 -1.14
C TYR A 306 -9.59 -12.87 -1.24
N GLY A 307 -10.60 -12.06 -1.54
CA GLY A 307 -10.51 -10.61 -1.55
C GLY A 307 -10.02 -10.00 -0.24
N LEU A 308 -10.36 -10.63 0.88
CA LEU A 308 -9.87 -10.22 2.20
C LEU A 308 -8.60 -10.97 2.63
N PHE A 309 -8.59 -12.31 2.55
CA PHE A 309 -7.59 -13.13 3.24
C PHE A 309 -6.23 -13.23 2.53
N THR A 310 -6.11 -12.86 1.24
CA THR A 310 -4.82 -12.61 0.62
C THR A 310 -4.08 -11.49 1.36
N HIS A 311 -2.74 -11.51 1.31
CA HIS A 311 -1.89 -10.55 2.04
C HIS A 311 -2.22 -10.47 3.55
N LYS A 312 -2.64 -11.59 4.15
CA LYS A 312 -2.92 -11.69 5.61
C LYS A 312 -4.06 -10.76 6.09
N GLY A 313 -4.87 -10.22 5.17
CA GLY A 313 -5.88 -9.20 5.47
C GLY A 313 -5.32 -7.79 5.73
N GLU A 314 -4.03 -7.57 5.57
CA GLU A 314 -3.37 -6.27 5.75
C GLU A 314 -3.51 -5.40 4.47
N LYS A 315 -4.75 -5.15 4.06
CA LYS A 315 -5.12 -4.38 2.86
C LYS A 315 -6.10 -3.28 3.22
N CYS A 316 -5.80 -2.04 2.81
CA CYS A 316 -6.68 -0.89 3.05
C CYS A 316 -8.05 -1.04 2.38
N SER A 317 -8.10 -1.64 1.19
CA SER A 317 -9.31 -1.87 0.39
C SER A 317 -9.98 -3.23 0.67
N ALA A 318 -9.51 -4.03 1.63
CA ALA A 318 -10.06 -5.34 1.93
C ALA A 318 -11.58 -5.31 2.21
N PRO A 319 -12.38 -6.20 1.61
CA PRO A 319 -13.84 -6.26 1.81
C PRO A 319 -14.19 -6.89 3.15
N THR A 320 -13.89 -6.20 4.24
CA THR A 320 -14.01 -6.71 5.62
C THR A 320 -15.43 -6.78 6.15
N ARG A 321 -16.40 -6.12 5.46
CA ARG A 321 -17.83 -6.26 5.70
C ARG A 321 -18.49 -6.94 4.51
N LEU A 322 -18.89 -8.19 4.68
CA LEU A 322 -19.64 -8.94 3.67
C LEU A 322 -21.12 -8.91 4.03
N PHE A 323 -21.90 -8.15 3.26
CA PHE A 323 -23.35 -8.12 3.35
C PHE A 323 -23.92 -9.23 2.49
N VAL A 324 -24.73 -10.11 3.07
CA VAL A 324 -25.28 -11.29 2.39
C VAL A 324 -26.79 -11.27 2.48
N HIS A 325 -27.46 -11.37 1.32
CA HIS A 325 -28.92 -11.46 1.27
C HIS A 325 -29.41 -12.68 2.06
N ARG A 326 -30.47 -12.52 2.86
CA ARG A 326 -30.94 -13.54 3.82
C ARG A 326 -31.19 -14.90 3.18
N ASN A 327 -31.70 -14.95 1.95
CA ASN A 327 -31.99 -16.20 1.24
C ASN A 327 -30.76 -17.10 1.01
N ILE A 328 -29.56 -16.53 1.01
CA ILE A 328 -28.30 -17.23 0.74
C ILE A 328 -27.33 -17.18 1.93
N TYR A 329 -27.75 -16.59 3.06
CA TYR A 329 -26.90 -16.30 4.21
C TYR A 329 -26.22 -17.53 4.79
N ASP A 330 -27.01 -18.55 5.12
CA ASP A 330 -26.48 -19.78 5.73
C ASP A 330 -25.51 -20.52 4.81
N LYS A 331 -25.84 -20.57 3.50
CA LYS A 331 -24.95 -21.15 2.49
C LYS A 331 -23.61 -20.41 2.45
N ALA A 332 -23.64 -19.07 2.42
CA ALA A 332 -22.42 -18.25 2.38
C ALA A 332 -21.59 -18.42 3.67
N VAL A 333 -22.22 -18.37 4.85
CA VAL A 333 -21.55 -18.53 6.14
C VAL A 333 -20.86 -19.89 6.25
N ASN A 334 -21.55 -20.97 5.86
CA ASN A 334 -20.98 -22.33 5.90
C ASN A 334 -19.77 -22.44 4.95
N ARG A 335 -19.91 -21.99 3.71
CA ARG A 335 -18.81 -22.03 2.74
C ARG A 335 -17.59 -21.21 3.18
N LEU A 336 -17.80 -20.02 3.74
CA LEU A 336 -16.73 -19.18 4.29
C LEU A 336 -16.01 -19.88 5.46
N GLY A 337 -16.75 -20.56 6.32
CA GLY A 337 -16.18 -21.37 7.41
C GLY A 337 -15.28 -22.49 6.88
N GLU A 338 -15.75 -23.28 5.91
CA GLU A 338 -14.97 -24.34 5.26
C GLU A 338 -13.66 -23.82 4.65
N LEU A 339 -13.73 -22.69 3.95
CA LEU A 339 -12.55 -22.05 3.36
C LEU A 339 -11.56 -21.62 4.44
N ALA A 340 -12.02 -20.98 5.51
CA ALA A 340 -11.17 -20.52 6.61
C ALA A 340 -10.48 -21.68 7.35
N ASP A 341 -11.20 -22.78 7.57
CA ASP A 341 -10.65 -23.98 8.23
C ASP A 341 -9.62 -24.70 7.36
N SER A 342 -9.77 -24.63 6.04
CA SER A 342 -8.83 -25.23 5.08
C SER A 342 -7.56 -24.40 4.84
N TYR A 343 -7.53 -23.16 5.34
CA TYR A 343 -6.44 -22.22 5.04
C TYR A 343 -5.18 -22.58 5.83
N LYS A 344 -4.09 -22.92 5.12
CA LYS A 344 -2.82 -23.32 5.72
C LYS A 344 -1.98 -22.09 6.06
N LEU A 345 -1.67 -21.92 7.35
CA LEU A 345 -0.75 -20.92 7.86
C LEU A 345 0.64 -21.53 8.03
N GLY A 346 1.70 -20.75 7.80
CA GLY A 346 3.05 -21.26 8.02
C GLY A 346 4.14 -20.43 7.37
N ASP A 347 5.26 -21.08 7.10
CA ASP A 347 6.43 -20.50 6.47
C ASP A 347 6.05 -19.76 5.16
N PRO A 348 6.32 -18.45 5.05
CA PRO A 348 5.96 -17.66 3.86
C PRO A 348 6.77 -18.06 2.60
N PHE A 349 7.84 -18.84 2.76
CA PHE A 349 8.61 -19.46 1.67
C PHE A 349 8.16 -20.88 1.34
N ASP A 350 7.05 -21.37 1.88
CA ASP A 350 6.43 -22.62 1.47
C ASP A 350 5.34 -22.33 0.42
N PRO A 351 5.48 -22.81 -0.84
CA PRO A 351 4.48 -22.58 -1.89
C PRO A 351 3.09 -23.17 -1.57
N GLU A 352 3.01 -24.10 -0.59
CA GLU A 352 1.76 -24.67 -0.10
C GLU A 352 1.09 -23.83 1.01
N THR A 353 1.78 -22.81 1.54
CA THR A 353 1.23 -21.88 2.54
C THR A 353 0.25 -20.93 1.87
N ASN A 354 -0.91 -20.71 2.52
CA ASN A 354 -1.92 -19.77 2.04
C ASN A 354 -1.86 -18.41 2.75
N GLN A 355 -1.32 -18.37 3.98
CA GLN A 355 -1.21 -17.13 4.75
C GLN A 355 0.04 -17.13 5.63
N GLY A 356 0.82 -16.06 5.55
CA GLY A 356 1.96 -15.79 6.43
C GLY A 356 1.58 -15.12 7.75
N ALA A 357 2.59 -14.64 8.50
CA ALA A 357 2.42 -13.98 9.79
C ALA A 357 2.06 -12.49 9.64
N GLN A 358 1.35 -11.92 10.61
CA GLN A 358 1.10 -10.47 10.70
C GLN A 358 2.43 -9.72 10.88
N VAL A 359 2.51 -8.48 10.42
CA VAL A 359 3.79 -7.74 10.32
C VAL A 359 4.54 -7.58 11.65
N SER A 360 3.85 -7.63 12.80
CA SER A 360 4.47 -7.50 14.12
C SER A 360 3.61 -8.09 15.23
N GLU A 361 4.21 -8.36 16.38
CA GLU A 361 3.51 -8.81 17.58
C GLU A 361 2.44 -7.81 18.02
N GLU A 362 2.77 -6.53 18.09
CA GLU A 362 1.84 -5.46 18.44
C GLU A 362 0.61 -5.44 17.51
N HIS A 363 0.83 -5.67 16.21
CA HIS A 363 -0.26 -5.70 15.23
C HIS A 363 -1.11 -6.96 15.39
N MET A 364 -0.49 -8.11 15.62
CA MET A 364 -1.20 -9.36 15.95
C MET A 364 -2.08 -9.19 17.19
N GLU A 365 -1.53 -8.64 18.27
CA GLU A 365 -2.28 -8.41 19.51
C GLU A 365 -3.46 -7.46 19.30
N ARG A 366 -3.26 -6.40 18.51
CA ARG A 366 -4.34 -5.48 18.13
C ARG A 366 -5.49 -6.23 17.42
N ILE A 367 -5.17 -7.12 16.48
CA ILE A 367 -6.17 -7.93 15.76
C ILE A 367 -6.91 -8.86 16.75
N LEU A 368 -6.18 -9.55 17.64
CA LEU A 368 -6.76 -10.43 18.65
C LEU A 368 -7.70 -9.68 19.62
N ASN A 369 -7.35 -8.45 19.99
CA ASN A 369 -8.21 -7.59 20.80
C ASN A 369 -9.51 -7.20 20.08
N TYR A 370 -9.49 -6.97 18.76
CA TYR A 370 -10.71 -6.80 17.98
C TYR A 370 -11.55 -8.07 17.90
N ILE A 371 -10.91 -9.22 17.71
CA ILE A 371 -11.59 -10.52 17.71
C ILE A 371 -12.33 -10.72 19.04
N GLU A 372 -11.66 -10.46 20.16
CA GLU A 372 -12.29 -10.59 21.48
C GLU A 372 -13.43 -9.57 21.66
N SER A 373 -13.29 -8.34 21.22
CA SER A 373 -14.37 -7.34 21.21
C SER A 373 -15.60 -7.82 20.43
N GLY A 374 -15.39 -8.49 19.28
CA GLY A 374 -16.49 -9.07 18.49
C GLY A 374 -17.26 -10.14 19.26
N LYS A 375 -16.56 -11.05 19.93
CA LYS A 375 -17.15 -12.07 20.80
C LYS A 375 -17.95 -11.44 21.93
N GLN A 376 -17.40 -10.45 22.62
CA GLN A 376 -18.06 -9.75 23.74
C GLN A 376 -19.30 -8.98 23.28
N GLN A 377 -19.35 -8.50 22.05
CA GLN A 377 -20.51 -7.84 21.47
C GLN A 377 -21.57 -8.82 20.93
N GLY A 378 -21.32 -10.13 21.04
CA GLY A 378 -22.27 -11.18 20.69
C GLY A 378 -22.20 -11.66 19.23
N ALA A 379 -21.18 -11.29 18.47
CA ALA A 379 -20.96 -11.86 17.14
C ALA A 379 -20.54 -13.34 17.25
N ARG A 380 -21.14 -14.20 16.42
CA ARG A 380 -20.86 -15.63 16.42
C ARG A 380 -19.61 -15.94 15.61
N VAL A 381 -18.60 -16.52 16.25
CA VAL A 381 -17.41 -17.04 15.56
C VAL A 381 -17.79 -18.31 14.79
N VAL A 382 -17.57 -18.31 13.49
CA VAL A 382 -17.78 -19.45 12.58
C VAL A 382 -16.50 -20.24 12.43
N ALA A 383 -15.36 -19.55 12.23
CA ALA A 383 -14.04 -20.13 12.08
C ALA A 383 -12.98 -19.21 12.68
N GLY A 384 -11.80 -19.73 13.01
CA GLY A 384 -10.66 -18.96 13.52
C GLY A 384 -10.86 -18.43 14.94
N GLY A 385 -10.83 -17.12 15.09
CA GLY A 385 -11.08 -16.42 16.35
C GLY A 385 -9.94 -16.50 17.38
N LYS A 386 -8.70 -16.82 16.96
CA LYS A 386 -7.55 -17.02 17.85
C LYS A 386 -6.21 -16.86 17.11
N ARG A 387 -5.14 -16.69 17.90
CA ARG A 387 -3.77 -16.85 17.41
C ARG A 387 -3.57 -18.30 16.94
N ASP A 388 -2.78 -18.48 15.87
CA ASP A 388 -2.30 -19.80 15.49
C ASP A 388 -0.96 -20.09 16.18
N THR A 389 -0.91 -21.26 16.84
CA THR A 389 0.26 -21.73 17.60
C THR A 389 0.65 -23.15 17.21
N ASP A 390 0.15 -23.65 16.08
CA ASP A 390 0.40 -25.01 15.63
C ASP A 390 1.84 -25.11 15.07
N GLY A 391 2.60 -26.09 15.54
CA GLY A 391 3.97 -26.29 15.13
C GLY A 391 4.88 -25.07 15.36
N ASP A 392 5.63 -24.68 14.35
CA ASP A 392 6.57 -23.54 14.41
C ASP A 392 5.87 -22.17 14.46
N ASN A 393 4.58 -22.11 14.13
CA ASN A 393 3.79 -20.86 14.16
C ASN A 393 3.70 -20.23 15.55
N ILE A 394 3.95 -21.01 16.63
CA ILE A 394 4.00 -20.50 18.01
C ILE A 394 5.03 -19.37 18.18
N ASN A 395 6.11 -19.38 17.39
CA ASN A 395 7.19 -18.41 17.46
C ASN A 395 6.90 -17.14 16.63
N GLY A 396 5.93 -17.19 15.73
CA GLY A 396 5.56 -16.09 14.83
C GLY A 396 4.25 -15.41 15.21
N TYR A 397 3.86 -14.44 14.42
CA TYR A 397 2.71 -13.56 14.69
C TYR A 397 1.48 -13.98 13.86
N PHE A 398 1.06 -15.24 13.97
CA PHE A 398 0.01 -15.81 13.15
C PHE A 398 -1.38 -15.65 13.78
N VAL A 399 -2.33 -15.18 12.98
CA VAL A 399 -3.76 -15.10 13.35
C VAL A 399 -4.56 -15.93 12.36
N ARG A 400 -5.39 -16.85 12.84
CA ARG A 400 -6.23 -17.67 11.98
C ARG A 400 -7.25 -16.81 11.24
N PRO A 401 -7.54 -17.11 9.96
CA PRO A 401 -8.65 -16.52 9.23
C PRO A 401 -9.92 -16.60 10.08
N THR A 402 -10.50 -15.45 10.40
CA THR A 402 -11.60 -15.34 11.35
C THR A 402 -12.87 -14.89 10.66
N ILE A 403 -13.93 -15.69 10.77
CA ILE A 403 -15.26 -15.39 10.22
C ILE A 403 -16.22 -15.13 11.38
N PHE A 404 -16.77 -13.93 11.44
CA PHE A 404 -17.88 -13.59 12.32
C PHE A 404 -19.19 -13.59 11.55
N ALA A 405 -20.18 -14.34 12.01
CA ALA A 405 -21.56 -14.31 11.55
C ALA A 405 -22.46 -13.56 12.54
N GLU A 406 -23.68 -13.24 12.10
CA GLU A 406 -24.68 -12.53 12.92
C GLU A 406 -24.17 -11.17 13.42
N VAL A 407 -23.30 -10.53 12.62
CA VAL A 407 -22.74 -9.24 12.97
C VAL A 407 -23.78 -8.14 12.73
N ASN A 408 -23.95 -7.25 13.72
CA ASN A 408 -24.66 -6.01 13.53
C ASN A 408 -23.68 -4.93 13.03
N ASN A 409 -24.10 -4.13 12.05
CA ASN A 409 -23.23 -3.10 11.46
C ASN A 409 -22.74 -2.04 12.47
N SER A 410 -23.41 -1.89 13.63
CA SER A 410 -22.99 -0.99 14.72
C SER A 410 -21.88 -1.55 15.62
N MET A 411 -21.56 -2.86 15.52
CA MET A 411 -20.49 -3.46 16.30
C MET A 411 -19.12 -2.85 15.95
N LYS A 412 -18.24 -2.75 16.95
CA LYS A 412 -16.90 -2.21 16.78
C LYS A 412 -16.13 -2.88 15.65
N ILE A 413 -16.22 -4.21 15.54
CA ILE A 413 -15.58 -4.99 14.46
C ILE A 413 -16.12 -4.68 13.07
N ALA A 414 -17.33 -4.14 12.93
CA ALA A 414 -17.94 -3.72 11.66
C ALA A 414 -17.69 -2.24 11.33
N GLN A 415 -17.33 -1.41 12.31
CA GLN A 415 -17.12 0.03 12.13
C GLN A 415 -15.66 0.45 12.07
N GLU A 416 -14.78 -0.20 12.84
CA GLU A 416 -13.37 0.15 12.91
C GLU A 416 -12.50 -0.74 12.01
N GLU A 417 -11.44 -0.17 11.46
CA GLU A 417 -10.46 -0.90 10.64
C GLU A 417 -9.60 -1.82 11.52
N ILE A 418 -9.70 -3.13 11.30
CA ILE A 418 -8.92 -4.15 12.02
C ILE A 418 -7.54 -4.30 11.38
N PHE A 419 -7.47 -4.30 10.05
CA PHE A 419 -6.28 -4.48 9.23
C PHE A 419 -5.63 -5.84 9.42
N GLY A 420 -6.44 -6.90 9.32
CA GLY A 420 -6.03 -8.29 9.52
C GLY A 420 -7.11 -9.26 9.04
N PRO A 421 -6.90 -10.58 9.18
CA PRO A 421 -7.71 -11.61 8.58
C PRO A 421 -9.04 -11.83 9.35
N VAL A 422 -9.91 -10.81 9.38
CA VAL A 422 -11.19 -10.83 10.10
C VAL A 422 -12.32 -10.33 9.21
N LEU A 423 -13.27 -11.21 8.92
CA LEU A 423 -14.46 -10.94 8.12
C LEU A 423 -15.71 -10.82 8.99
N CYS A 424 -16.48 -9.77 8.77
CA CYS A 424 -17.80 -9.56 9.36
C CYS A 424 -18.88 -9.88 8.33
N VAL A 425 -19.68 -10.94 8.55
CA VAL A 425 -20.80 -11.33 7.69
C VAL A 425 -22.10 -10.80 8.29
N ILE A 426 -22.79 -9.94 7.52
CA ILE A 426 -23.97 -9.17 7.95
C ILE A 426 -25.15 -9.53 7.06
N PRO A 427 -26.28 -10.03 7.59
CA PRO A 427 -27.45 -10.31 6.78
C PRO A 427 -28.18 -9.03 6.37
N PHE A 428 -28.86 -9.05 5.22
CA PHE A 428 -29.78 -8.01 4.80
C PHE A 428 -30.98 -8.60 4.02
N ASP A 429 -32.07 -7.84 3.95
CA ASP A 429 -33.31 -8.26 3.30
C ASP A 429 -33.63 -7.45 2.04
N THR A 430 -33.26 -6.17 1.97
CA THR A 430 -33.64 -5.29 0.86
C THR A 430 -32.48 -4.46 0.30
N GLU A 431 -32.60 -4.07 -0.98
CA GLU A 431 -31.61 -3.19 -1.66
C GLU A 431 -31.39 -1.85 -0.90
N ASN A 432 -32.47 -1.22 -0.42
CA ASN A 432 -32.36 0.07 0.27
C ASN A 432 -31.69 -0.08 1.65
N GLU A 433 -31.97 -1.17 2.36
CA GLU A 433 -31.35 -1.49 3.64
C GLU A 433 -29.84 -1.66 3.48
N VAL A 434 -29.40 -2.51 2.54
CA VAL A 434 -27.97 -2.80 2.36
C VAL A 434 -27.19 -1.57 1.92
N ILE A 435 -27.74 -0.74 1.05
CA ILE A 435 -27.11 0.53 0.65
C ILE A 435 -26.88 1.43 1.87
N LYS A 436 -27.90 1.56 2.74
CA LYS A 436 -27.79 2.35 3.97
C LYS A 436 -26.70 1.80 4.88
N MET A 437 -26.69 0.47 5.13
CA MET A 437 -25.70 -0.16 5.99
C MET A 437 -24.28 -0.11 5.40
N ALA A 438 -24.12 -0.30 4.08
CA ALA A 438 -22.83 -0.21 3.41
C ALA A 438 -22.22 1.19 3.55
N ASN A 439 -23.03 2.23 3.42
CA ASN A 439 -22.62 3.63 3.54
C ASN A 439 -22.46 4.11 4.99
N ASP A 440 -23.02 3.40 5.96
CA ASP A 440 -22.90 3.71 7.39
C ASP A 440 -21.52 3.33 7.92
N SER A 441 -20.55 4.14 7.58
CA SER A 441 -19.15 4.06 7.99
C SER A 441 -18.49 5.42 7.77
N ILE A 442 -17.47 5.73 8.59
CA ILE A 442 -16.63 6.91 8.38
C ILE A 442 -15.68 6.74 7.17
N TYR A 443 -15.54 5.54 6.66
CA TYR A 443 -14.68 5.17 5.54
C TYR A 443 -15.45 5.13 4.21
N GLY A 444 -14.71 5.21 3.11
CA GLY A 444 -15.23 5.12 1.77
C GLY A 444 -14.13 4.82 0.75
N LEU A 445 -13.27 3.81 1.01
CA LEU A 445 -12.19 3.46 0.07
C LEU A 445 -12.72 2.57 -1.06
N GLY A 446 -13.22 1.39 -0.74
CA GLY A 446 -13.74 0.43 -1.69
C GLY A 446 -15.14 -0.07 -1.35
N ALA A 447 -15.87 -0.54 -2.34
CA ALA A 447 -17.11 -1.29 -2.21
C ALA A 447 -17.25 -2.29 -3.37
N GLY A 448 -18.03 -3.35 -3.17
CA GLY A 448 -18.34 -4.32 -4.21
C GLY A 448 -19.79 -4.79 -4.14
N LEU A 449 -20.30 -5.31 -5.24
CA LEU A 449 -21.60 -5.97 -5.28
C LEU A 449 -21.65 -7.07 -6.34
N TRP A 450 -22.49 -8.07 -6.09
CA TRP A 450 -22.71 -9.22 -6.95
C TRP A 450 -24.19 -9.40 -7.24
N THR A 451 -24.61 -9.27 -8.48
CA THR A 451 -25.99 -9.43 -8.96
C THR A 451 -26.04 -9.71 -10.45
N ASN A 452 -27.01 -10.48 -10.91
CA ASN A 452 -27.30 -10.67 -12.35
C ASN A 452 -28.19 -9.55 -12.94
N ASP A 453 -28.84 -8.73 -12.09
CA ASP A 453 -29.67 -7.62 -12.53
C ASP A 453 -28.79 -6.39 -12.83
N VAL A 454 -28.58 -6.11 -14.11
CA VAL A 454 -27.79 -4.95 -14.57
C VAL A 454 -28.38 -3.61 -14.10
N SER A 455 -29.71 -3.52 -13.94
CA SER A 455 -30.37 -2.32 -13.43
C SER A 455 -30.08 -2.13 -11.95
N ARG A 456 -30.12 -3.18 -11.15
CA ARG A 456 -29.70 -3.19 -9.74
C ARG A 456 -28.22 -2.84 -9.63
N ALA A 457 -27.37 -3.46 -10.43
CA ALA A 457 -25.93 -3.17 -10.44
C ALA A 457 -25.64 -1.68 -10.60
N ASN A 458 -26.30 -1.03 -11.59
CA ASN A 458 -26.15 0.40 -11.84
C ASN A 458 -26.72 1.28 -10.69
N ARG A 459 -27.91 0.93 -10.17
CA ARG A 459 -28.53 1.71 -9.09
C ARG A 459 -27.72 1.65 -7.81
N VAL A 460 -27.27 0.46 -7.41
CA VAL A 460 -26.50 0.24 -6.18
C VAL A 460 -25.13 0.87 -6.31
N ALA A 461 -24.38 0.60 -7.39
CA ALA A 461 -23.03 1.14 -7.59
C ALA A 461 -23.01 2.69 -7.50
N LYS A 462 -24.02 3.37 -8.07
CA LYS A 462 -24.11 4.84 -8.01
C LYS A 462 -24.43 5.40 -6.62
N LYS A 463 -25.02 4.59 -5.72
CA LYS A 463 -25.41 5.01 -4.37
C LYS A 463 -24.38 4.64 -3.30
N LEU A 464 -23.41 3.78 -3.62
CA LEU A 464 -22.34 3.42 -2.70
C LEU A 464 -21.32 4.58 -2.59
N GLU A 465 -21.06 4.99 -1.36
CA GLU A 465 -20.18 6.11 -1.01
C GLU A 465 -18.73 5.65 -0.86
N ALA A 466 -18.13 5.20 -1.96
CA ALA A 466 -16.75 4.73 -2.02
C ALA A 466 -16.03 5.29 -3.25
N GLY A 467 -14.72 5.44 -3.13
CA GLY A 467 -13.89 5.91 -4.23
C GLY A 467 -13.72 4.89 -5.35
N MET A 468 -13.91 3.60 -5.04
CA MET A 468 -13.88 2.48 -5.99
C MET A 468 -15.09 1.58 -5.75
N VAL A 469 -15.80 1.20 -6.82
CA VAL A 469 -16.92 0.26 -6.75
C VAL A 469 -16.74 -0.85 -7.79
N PHE A 470 -16.77 -2.08 -7.32
CA PHE A 470 -16.58 -3.29 -8.13
C PHE A 470 -17.90 -4.02 -8.34
N VAL A 471 -18.19 -4.46 -9.56
CA VAL A 471 -19.41 -5.21 -9.89
C VAL A 471 -19.01 -6.60 -10.39
N ASN A 472 -19.53 -7.64 -9.75
CA ASN A 472 -19.33 -9.06 -10.09
C ASN A 472 -17.85 -9.53 -10.11
N LYS A 473 -16.98 -8.74 -9.50
CA LYS A 473 -15.58 -9.08 -9.19
C LYS A 473 -15.04 -8.06 -8.22
N TYR A 474 -14.38 -8.46 -7.15
CA TYR A 474 -13.79 -7.54 -6.19
C TYR A 474 -12.27 -7.44 -6.38
N GLY A 475 -11.68 -6.23 -6.20
CA GLY A 475 -10.24 -6.04 -6.22
C GLY A 475 -9.62 -6.04 -7.61
N CYS A 476 -10.32 -5.51 -8.62
CA CYS A 476 -9.74 -5.28 -9.95
C CYS A 476 -9.08 -3.91 -9.96
N TYR A 477 -7.76 -3.88 -10.08
CA TYR A 477 -6.99 -2.65 -10.18
C TYR A 477 -6.28 -2.58 -11.52
N ASP A 478 -6.11 -1.35 -12.03
CA ASP A 478 -5.35 -1.07 -13.24
C ASP A 478 -4.83 0.37 -13.14
N PHE A 479 -3.60 0.61 -13.57
CA PHE A 479 -2.98 1.94 -13.52
C PHE A 479 -3.72 3.00 -14.35
N ALA A 480 -4.56 2.60 -15.29
CA ALA A 480 -5.40 3.50 -16.07
C ALA A 480 -6.68 3.94 -15.33
N SER A 481 -6.98 3.35 -14.17
CA SER A 481 -8.15 3.68 -13.35
C SER A 481 -7.73 4.32 -12.03
N PRO A 482 -8.42 5.41 -11.57
CA PRO A 482 -8.00 6.07 -10.34
C PRO A 482 -8.25 5.19 -9.10
N PHE A 483 -7.26 5.14 -8.22
CA PHE A 483 -7.36 4.54 -6.89
C PHE A 483 -7.45 5.66 -5.83
N GLY A 484 -8.30 5.50 -4.80
CA GLY A 484 -8.33 6.38 -3.64
C GLY A 484 -9.70 6.56 -3.03
N GLY A 485 -9.71 7.03 -1.78
CA GLY A 485 -10.88 7.06 -0.93
C GLY A 485 -11.80 8.26 -1.09
N TRP A 486 -13.00 8.11 -0.49
CA TRP A 486 -13.93 9.17 -0.09
C TRP A 486 -13.95 9.24 1.44
N LYS A 487 -14.71 10.19 1.99
CA LYS A 487 -14.87 10.37 3.45
C LYS A 487 -13.50 10.40 4.17
N GLN A 488 -13.36 9.61 5.25
CA GLN A 488 -12.11 9.57 6.01
C GLN A 488 -11.09 8.51 5.51
N SER A 489 -11.34 7.93 4.34
CA SER A 489 -10.34 7.11 3.65
C SER A 489 -9.32 7.95 2.86
N GLY A 490 -9.44 9.27 2.89
CA GLY A 490 -8.44 10.18 2.37
C GLY A 490 -8.91 11.05 1.22
N TRP A 491 -7.98 11.78 0.64
CA TRP A 491 -8.16 12.63 -0.54
C TRP A 491 -6.91 12.66 -1.41
N GLY A 492 -7.08 13.03 -2.64
CA GLY A 492 -6.14 12.76 -3.71
C GLY A 492 -6.51 11.44 -4.39
N LYS A 493 -5.77 11.08 -5.40
CA LYS A 493 -5.89 9.82 -6.11
C LYS A 493 -4.51 9.34 -6.53
N GLU A 494 -4.29 8.06 -6.39
CA GLU A 494 -3.20 7.35 -7.04
C GLU A 494 -3.69 6.85 -8.42
N PHE A 495 -2.78 6.45 -9.27
CA PHE A 495 -2.98 5.96 -10.63
C PHE A 495 -3.53 6.97 -11.63
N ALA A 496 -3.55 6.57 -12.89
CA ALA A 496 -4.02 7.33 -14.04
C ALA A 496 -3.41 8.76 -14.08
N VAL A 497 -4.07 9.63 -14.81
CA VAL A 497 -3.74 11.06 -14.86
C VAL A 497 -3.95 11.78 -13.53
N HIS A 498 -4.78 11.23 -12.65
CA HIS A 498 -5.14 11.82 -11.37
C HIS A 498 -3.94 11.92 -10.42
N SER A 499 -3.07 10.91 -10.42
CA SER A 499 -1.83 10.98 -9.65
C SER A 499 -0.93 12.12 -10.16
N LEU A 500 -0.81 12.31 -11.49
CA LEU A 500 0.00 13.36 -12.09
C LEU A 500 -0.50 14.77 -11.72
N GLN A 501 -1.83 14.94 -11.57
CA GLN A 501 -2.41 16.19 -11.10
C GLN A 501 -1.86 16.58 -9.74
N SER A 502 -1.67 15.62 -8.87
CA SER A 502 -1.19 15.86 -7.51
C SER A 502 0.31 16.18 -7.43
N TYR A 503 1.07 15.90 -8.48
CA TYR A 503 2.51 16.16 -8.57
C TYR A 503 2.86 17.34 -9.49
N THR A 504 1.88 18.14 -9.90
CA THR A 504 2.09 19.32 -10.76
C THR A 504 1.33 20.53 -10.24
N LYS A 505 1.84 21.73 -10.55
CA LYS A 505 1.17 23.02 -10.35
C LYS A 505 0.68 23.52 -11.71
N GLN A 506 -0.57 23.97 -11.77
CA GLN A 506 -1.13 24.62 -12.94
C GLN A 506 -0.87 26.12 -12.88
N LYS A 507 -0.38 26.72 -13.98
CA LYS A 507 -0.15 28.15 -14.13
C LYS A 507 -0.89 28.66 -15.35
N ALA A 508 -1.65 29.72 -15.21
CA ALA A 508 -2.24 30.44 -16.34
C ALA A 508 -1.29 31.57 -16.79
N ILE A 509 -1.02 31.66 -18.10
CA ILE A 509 -0.20 32.69 -18.70
C ILE A 509 -1.06 33.42 -19.74
N TRP A 510 -1.08 34.75 -19.65
CA TRP A 510 -1.88 35.61 -20.51
C TRP A 510 -0.95 36.48 -21.38
N PHE A 511 -1.25 36.54 -22.66
CA PHE A 511 -0.61 37.44 -23.61
C PHE A 511 -1.70 38.39 -24.14
N ALA A 512 -1.49 39.70 -24.02
CA ALA A 512 -2.32 40.73 -24.66
C ALA A 512 -1.73 41.06 -26.01
N TYR A 513 -2.57 41.24 -27.04
CA TYR A 513 -2.18 41.61 -28.38
C TYR A 513 -2.40 43.10 -28.63
#